data_4b9122d8cfedd16cb4d7c718b5fd3376
#
_entry.id   4b9122d8cfedd16cb4d7c718b5fd3376
#
_cell.length_a   1.000
_cell.length_b   1.000
_cell.length_c   1.000
_cell.angle_alpha   90.00
_cell.angle_beta   90.00
_cell.angle_gamma   90.00
#
_symmetry.space_group_name_H-M   'P 1'
#
loop_
_entity.id
_entity.type
_entity.pdbx_description
1 polymer ?
#
loop_
_entity_poly.entity_id
_entity_poly.type
_entity_poly.pdbx_seq_one_letter_code
_entity_poly.pdbx_strand_id
1 'polypeptide(L)'
;MSGILGKKIGMIQIFEASGEQVGVTAIQAGPCPVLAVHKKNIQLGFDQVDEKKLKKPQAAYFKKLNIPACKLIRELTKPVQECKPGDQVKVDIFGVGDFVDVSGTSIGKGFQGGMKRWHWKGGPKTHGSTSHRRIGSIGSTTTPGRVWKGHHLPGHMGNEKVTIQNLKVIRADAEKNILLVKGAVPGPKNGYLIITQAKKKTIKIMAARKAAKK
;
A
#
# COMPACT_ATOMS: atom_id res chain seq x y z
N MET A 1 -4.76 1.12 15.69
CA MET A 1 -5.14 0.75 14.30
C MET A 1 -4.55 -0.61 14.01
N SER A 2 -5.40 -1.56 13.63
CA SER A 2 -4.93 -2.89 13.24
C SER A 2 -4.34 -2.85 11.84
N GLY A 3 -3.26 -3.57 11.62
CA GLY A 3 -2.63 -3.67 10.31
C GLY A 3 -1.99 -5.03 10.10
N ILE A 4 -1.86 -5.44 8.83
CA ILE A 4 -1.27 -6.70 8.41
C ILE A 4 -0.40 -6.50 7.16
N LEU A 5 0.56 -7.38 6.98
CA LEU A 5 1.34 -7.44 5.75
C LEU A 5 0.71 -8.39 4.74
N GLY A 6 0.84 -8.07 3.47
CA GLY A 6 0.29 -8.91 2.41
C GLY A 6 1.05 -8.80 1.10
N LYS A 7 0.62 -9.61 0.14
CA LYS A 7 1.17 -9.71 -1.21
C LYS A 7 0.04 -9.65 -2.23
N LYS A 8 0.19 -8.80 -3.24
CA LYS A 8 -0.80 -8.68 -4.33
C LYS A 8 -0.81 -9.93 -5.19
N ILE A 9 -1.93 -10.61 -5.28
CA ILE A 9 -2.10 -11.77 -6.16
C ILE A 9 -2.45 -11.30 -7.57
N GLY A 10 -3.47 -10.43 -7.67
CA GLY A 10 -3.98 -9.94 -8.96
C GLY A 10 -5.30 -9.23 -8.80
N MET A 11 -5.94 -8.92 -9.93
CA MET A 11 -7.29 -8.36 -9.94
C MET A 11 -8.25 -9.37 -10.60
N ILE A 12 -9.45 -9.46 -10.06
CA ILE A 12 -10.53 -10.27 -10.55
C ILE A 12 -11.84 -9.47 -10.56
N GLN A 13 -12.84 -9.98 -11.22
CA GLN A 13 -14.20 -9.44 -11.20
C GLN A 13 -15.08 -10.35 -10.34
N ILE A 14 -15.95 -9.75 -9.56
CA ILE A 14 -16.98 -10.46 -8.82
C ILE A 14 -18.32 -9.76 -9.05
N PHE A 15 -19.41 -10.52 -8.92
CA PHE A 15 -20.77 -9.97 -8.94
C PHE A 15 -21.27 -9.83 -7.51
N GLU A 16 -21.74 -8.65 -7.15
CA GLU A 16 -22.45 -8.44 -5.89
C GLU A 16 -23.87 -9.04 -5.98
N ALA A 17 -24.51 -9.23 -4.83
CA ALA A 17 -25.89 -9.75 -4.78
C ALA A 17 -26.90 -8.89 -5.56
N SER A 18 -26.59 -7.62 -5.78
CA SER A 18 -27.34 -6.68 -6.63
C SER A 18 -27.21 -6.94 -8.13
N GLY A 19 -26.34 -7.88 -8.56
CA GLY A 19 -25.98 -8.11 -9.97
C GLY A 19 -24.91 -7.13 -10.49
N GLU A 20 -24.44 -6.18 -9.69
CA GLU A 20 -23.40 -5.22 -10.09
C GLU A 20 -22.05 -5.93 -10.22
N GLN A 21 -21.38 -5.73 -11.36
CA GLN A 21 -20.02 -6.21 -11.59
C GLN A 21 -19.01 -5.30 -10.92
N VAL A 22 -18.20 -5.85 -10.02
CA VAL A 22 -17.23 -5.10 -9.24
C VAL A 22 -15.81 -5.64 -9.46
N GLY A 23 -14.90 -4.74 -9.86
CA GLY A 23 -13.47 -5.05 -9.93
C GLY A 23 -12.86 -5.07 -8.53
N VAL A 24 -12.23 -6.19 -8.17
CA VAL A 24 -11.59 -6.35 -6.86
C VAL A 24 -10.15 -6.80 -7.02
N THR A 25 -9.32 -6.42 -6.06
CA THR A 25 -7.95 -6.94 -5.95
C THR A 25 -7.90 -8.01 -4.88
N ALA A 26 -7.36 -9.18 -5.26
CA ALA A 26 -7.05 -10.26 -4.35
C ALA A 26 -5.65 -10.04 -3.74
N ILE A 27 -5.59 -10.09 -2.41
CA ILE A 27 -4.38 -9.89 -1.63
C ILE A 27 -4.23 -11.10 -0.71
N GLN A 28 -3.08 -11.76 -0.75
CA GLN A 28 -2.68 -12.71 0.28
C GLN A 28 -2.25 -11.90 1.50
N ALA A 29 -3.03 -11.92 2.57
CA ALA A 29 -2.82 -11.13 3.77
C ALA A 29 -2.56 -12.03 4.98
N GLY A 30 -1.29 -12.20 5.34
CA GLY A 30 -0.85 -13.10 6.41
C GLY A 30 -0.66 -14.56 5.94
N PRO A 31 -0.42 -15.49 6.89
CA PRO A 31 -0.23 -15.23 8.32
C PRO A 31 1.06 -14.43 8.60
N CYS A 32 1.00 -13.50 9.54
CA CYS A 32 2.12 -12.65 9.92
C CYS A 32 2.55 -12.94 11.36
N PRO A 33 3.69 -13.57 11.61
CA PRO A 33 4.21 -13.75 12.96
C PRO A 33 4.62 -12.39 13.57
N VAL A 34 4.32 -12.21 14.85
CA VAL A 34 4.74 -11.07 15.65
C VAL A 34 6.16 -11.33 16.14
N LEU A 35 7.12 -10.51 15.68
CA LEU A 35 8.53 -10.66 16.03
C LEU A 35 8.88 -9.92 17.33
N ALA A 36 8.39 -8.70 17.46
CA ALA A 36 8.63 -7.88 18.64
C ALA A 36 7.44 -6.95 18.91
N VAL A 37 7.22 -6.63 20.17
CA VAL A 37 6.19 -5.70 20.62
C VAL A 37 6.86 -4.53 21.31
N HIS A 38 6.71 -3.33 20.75
CA HIS A 38 7.18 -2.08 21.33
C HIS A 38 6.01 -1.31 21.97
N LYS A 39 6.31 -0.23 22.69
CA LYS A 39 5.27 0.57 23.38
C LYS A 39 4.15 1.03 22.43
N LYS A 40 4.48 1.48 21.23
CA LYS A 40 3.53 2.04 20.23
C LYS A 40 3.39 1.20 18.97
N ASN A 41 4.36 0.34 18.65
CA ASN A 41 4.46 -0.40 17.41
C ASN A 41 4.60 -1.89 17.67
N ILE A 42 4.22 -2.70 16.68
CA ILE A 42 4.54 -4.12 16.59
C ILE A 42 5.38 -4.37 15.34
N GLN A 43 6.33 -5.28 15.47
CA GLN A 43 7.12 -5.75 14.33
C GLN A 43 6.53 -7.06 13.82
N LEU A 44 6.12 -7.06 12.56
CA LEU A 44 5.52 -8.23 11.88
C LEU A 44 6.47 -8.78 10.82
N GLY A 45 6.53 -10.11 10.73
CA GLY A 45 7.14 -10.84 9.64
C GLY A 45 6.11 -11.24 8.58
N PHE A 46 6.54 -11.45 7.34
CA PHE A 46 5.69 -11.95 6.25
C PHE A 46 6.53 -12.64 5.19
N ASP A 47 5.92 -13.59 4.45
CA ASP A 47 6.53 -14.38 3.38
C ASP A 47 7.67 -15.27 3.92
N GLN A 48 7.31 -16.44 4.43
CA GLN A 48 8.26 -17.41 4.98
C GLN A 48 9.24 -17.88 3.91
N VAL A 49 10.50 -17.94 4.29
CA VAL A 49 11.59 -18.37 3.40
C VAL A 49 12.59 -19.23 4.16
N ASP A 50 13.34 -20.05 3.41
CA ASP A 50 14.43 -20.84 3.97
C ASP A 50 15.50 -19.92 4.56
N GLU A 51 16.06 -20.28 5.70
CA GLU A 51 17.13 -19.53 6.36
C GLU A 51 18.33 -19.28 5.46
N LYS A 52 18.63 -20.20 4.55
CA LYS A 52 19.74 -20.12 3.57
C LYS A 52 19.60 -18.91 2.62
N LYS A 53 18.39 -18.40 2.43
CA LYS A 53 18.10 -17.24 1.57
C LYS A 53 18.22 -15.90 2.30
N LEU A 54 18.45 -15.93 3.61
CA LEU A 54 18.62 -14.74 4.43
C LEU A 54 20.10 -14.43 4.71
N LYS A 55 20.37 -13.17 5.01
CA LYS A 55 21.69 -12.75 5.49
C LYS A 55 21.93 -13.30 6.90
N LYS A 56 23.19 -13.66 7.23
CA LYS A 56 23.57 -14.23 8.54
C LYS A 56 22.98 -13.49 9.75
N PRO A 57 23.03 -12.14 9.86
CA PRO A 57 22.42 -11.42 11.00
C PRO A 57 20.91 -11.61 11.11
N GLN A 58 20.19 -11.63 9.96
CA GLN A 58 18.74 -11.84 9.94
C GLN A 58 18.39 -13.27 10.36
N ALA A 59 19.10 -14.27 9.86
CA ALA A 59 18.88 -15.66 10.26
C ALA A 59 19.12 -15.86 11.77
N ALA A 60 20.17 -15.27 12.33
CA ALA A 60 20.46 -15.31 13.76
C ALA A 60 19.33 -14.65 14.59
N TYR A 61 18.75 -13.55 14.10
CA TYR A 61 17.62 -12.88 14.75
C TYR A 61 16.38 -13.80 14.85
N PHE A 62 16.00 -14.47 13.75
CA PHE A 62 14.87 -15.40 13.75
C PHE A 62 15.12 -16.62 14.63
N LYS A 63 16.34 -17.17 14.62
CA LYS A 63 16.74 -18.29 15.52
C LYS A 63 16.60 -17.92 16.99
N LYS A 64 17.04 -16.72 17.37
CA LYS A 64 16.90 -16.22 18.75
C LYS A 64 15.44 -16.13 19.19
N LEU A 65 14.52 -15.85 18.29
CA LEU A 65 13.09 -15.72 18.57
C LEU A 65 12.33 -17.05 18.45
N ASN A 66 12.94 -18.12 17.95
CA ASN A 66 12.30 -19.39 17.60
C ASN A 66 11.09 -19.21 16.67
N ILE A 67 11.18 -18.27 15.72
CA ILE A 67 10.14 -17.95 14.76
C ILE A 67 10.63 -18.30 13.35
N PRO A 68 9.72 -18.78 12.45
CA PRO A 68 10.10 -19.05 11.07
C PRO A 68 10.70 -17.83 10.38
N ALA A 69 11.73 -18.05 9.58
CA ALA A 69 12.40 -16.98 8.87
C ALA A 69 11.48 -16.32 7.85
N CYS A 70 11.38 -14.99 7.85
CA CYS A 70 10.52 -14.20 7.00
C CYS A 70 11.33 -13.25 6.11
N LYS A 71 10.90 -13.11 4.86
CA LYS A 71 11.56 -12.24 3.88
C LYS A 71 11.30 -10.76 4.13
N LEU A 72 10.08 -10.42 4.54
CA LEU A 72 9.68 -9.04 4.80
C LEU A 72 9.46 -8.84 6.30
N ILE A 73 10.10 -7.81 6.84
CA ILE A 73 9.89 -7.35 8.22
C ILE A 73 9.44 -5.89 8.14
N ARG A 74 8.35 -5.54 8.82
CA ARG A 74 7.87 -4.17 8.92
C ARG A 74 7.29 -3.88 10.29
N GLU A 75 7.42 -2.64 10.72
CA GLU A 75 6.77 -2.14 11.92
C GLU A 75 5.44 -1.47 11.57
N LEU A 76 4.42 -1.83 12.32
CA LEU A 76 3.09 -1.26 12.23
C LEU A 76 2.67 -0.72 13.60
N THR A 77 1.74 0.23 13.59
CA THR A 77 1.16 0.75 14.84
C THR A 77 0.46 -0.39 15.59
N LYS A 78 0.71 -0.50 16.88
CA LYS A 78 0.16 -1.55 17.74
C LYS A 78 -1.37 -1.62 17.60
N PRO A 79 -1.95 -2.81 17.38
CA PRO A 79 -3.40 -3.01 17.40
C PRO A 79 -3.94 -2.76 18.81
N VAL A 80 -5.27 -2.64 18.91
CA VAL A 80 -5.96 -2.46 20.20
C VAL A 80 -5.86 -3.72 21.06
N GLN A 81 -5.76 -4.89 20.42
CA GLN A 81 -5.60 -6.17 21.10
C GLN A 81 -4.15 -6.38 21.55
N GLU A 82 -3.97 -6.97 22.71
CA GLU A 82 -2.66 -7.34 23.22
C GLU A 82 -2.09 -8.51 22.41
N CYS A 83 -0.96 -8.26 21.76
CA CYS A 83 -0.21 -9.29 21.03
C CYS A 83 1.08 -9.59 21.77
N LYS A 84 1.47 -10.86 21.80
CA LYS A 84 2.75 -11.31 22.33
C LYS A 84 3.70 -11.70 21.19
N PRO A 85 5.03 -11.63 21.39
CA PRO A 85 5.97 -12.20 20.44
C PRO A 85 5.67 -13.68 20.21
N GLY A 86 5.65 -14.12 18.95
CA GLY A 86 5.28 -15.49 18.55
C GLY A 86 3.82 -15.65 18.10
N ASP A 87 2.93 -14.74 18.45
CA ASP A 87 1.55 -14.78 17.97
C ASP A 87 1.48 -14.58 16.45
N GLN A 88 0.41 -15.09 15.84
CA GLN A 88 0.15 -14.92 14.40
C GLN A 88 -1.02 -13.99 14.15
N VAL A 89 -0.78 -12.93 13.39
CA VAL A 89 -1.83 -12.03 12.90
C VAL A 89 -2.36 -12.58 11.57
N LYS A 90 -3.67 -12.86 11.52
CA LYS A 90 -4.38 -13.39 10.35
C LYS A 90 -5.35 -12.35 9.77
N VAL A 91 -5.98 -12.68 8.67
CA VAL A 91 -6.97 -11.83 7.95
C VAL A 91 -8.19 -11.48 8.82
N ASP A 92 -8.49 -12.27 9.85
CA ASP A 92 -9.68 -12.14 10.72
C ASP A 92 -9.84 -10.77 11.40
N ILE A 93 -8.76 -9.97 11.42
CA ILE A 93 -8.80 -8.59 11.92
C ILE A 93 -9.66 -7.65 11.05
N PHE A 94 -10.01 -8.05 9.82
CA PHE A 94 -10.83 -7.27 8.90
C PHE A 94 -12.16 -7.98 8.62
N GLY A 95 -13.26 -7.29 8.93
CA GLY A 95 -14.60 -7.74 8.60
C GLY A 95 -15.04 -7.35 7.18
N VAL A 96 -16.01 -8.09 6.62
CA VAL A 96 -16.68 -7.70 5.39
C VAL A 96 -17.37 -6.35 5.57
N GLY A 97 -17.18 -5.44 4.61
CA GLY A 97 -17.71 -4.07 4.68
C GLY A 97 -16.79 -3.07 5.38
N ASP A 98 -15.72 -3.50 6.03
CA ASP A 98 -14.74 -2.59 6.61
C ASP A 98 -13.99 -1.81 5.53
N PHE A 99 -13.40 -0.68 5.94
CA PHE A 99 -12.55 0.13 5.06
C PHE A 99 -11.10 0.01 5.48
N VAL A 100 -10.23 -0.16 4.48
CA VAL A 100 -8.79 -0.32 4.68
C VAL A 100 -8.01 0.68 3.84
N ASP A 101 -6.85 1.07 4.35
CA ASP A 101 -5.84 1.84 3.63
C ASP A 101 -4.72 0.88 3.23
N VAL A 102 -4.41 0.83 1.94
CA VAL A 102 -3.40 -0.07 1.38
C VAL A 102 -2.21 0.72 0.87
N SER A 103 -1.05 0.49 1.48
CA SER A 103 0.22 1.08 1.08
C SER A 103 1.09 0.06 0.38
N GLY A 104 1.74 0.46 -0.71
CA GLY A 104 2.67 -0.38 -1.44
C GLY A 104 3.64 0.45 -2.26
N THR A 105 4.60 -0.20 -2.89
CA THR A 105 5.51 0.45 -3.83
C THR A 105 4.89 0.42 -5.22
N SER A 106 4.73 1.59 -5.84
CA SER A 106 4.18 1.72 -7.18
C SER A 106 5.10 1.10 -8.24
N ILE A 107 4.54 0.74 -9.39
CA ILE A 107 5.32 0.22 -10.51
C ILE A 107 6.28 1.33 -10.99
N GLY A 108 7.57 1.01 -11.07
CA GLY A 108 8.57 1.92 -11.62
C GLY A 108 8.36 2.14 -13.11
N LYS A 109 8.49 3.38 -13.55
CA LYS A 109 8.35 3.80 -14.96
C LYS A 109 9.65 4.40 -15.51
N GLY A 110 10.72 4.40 -14.73
CA GLY A 110 12.01 4.99 -15.08
C GLY A 110 11.94 6.50 -15.21
N PHE A 111 12.84 7.10 -15.99
CA PHE A 111 12.85 8.52 -16.29
C PHE A 111 11.73 8.84 -17.28
N GLN A 112 10.86 9.78 -16.92
CA GLN A 112 9.70 10.16 -17.74
C GLN A 112 9.71 11.66 -18.02
N GLY A 113 9.27 12.01 -19.23
CA GLY A 113 9.01 13.39 -19.62
C GLY A 113 7.77 13.95 -18.95
N GLY A 114 7.63 15.29 -19.00
CA GLY A 114 6.55 15.98 -18.31
C GLY A 114 5.14 15.66 -18.79
N MET A 115 4.98 15.25 -20.05
CA MET A 115 3.69 14.81 -20.57
C MET A 115 3.13 13.63 -19.76
N LYS A 116 3.94 12.62 -19.50
CA LYS A 116 3.51 11.43 -18.76
C LYS A 116 3.54 11.64 -17.24
N ARG A 117 4.56 12.37 -16.74
CA ARG A 117 4.76 12.56 -15.31
C ARG A 117 3.81 13.57 -14.69
N TRP A 118 3.55 14.68 -15.43
CA TRP A 118 2.80 15.84 -14.92
C TRP A 118 1.58 16.20 -15.75
N HIS A 119 1.26 15.39 -16.78
CA HIS A 119 0.12 15.60 -17.66
C HIS A 119 0.13 16.96 -18.40
N TRP A 120 1.31 17.41 -18.85
CA TRP A 120 1.41 18.63 -19.64
C TRP A 120 0.56 18.53 -20.91
N LYS A 121 -0.10 19.62 -21.26
CA LYS A 121 -0.91 19.69 -22.48
C LYS A 121 -0.06 19.77 -23.75
N GLY A 122 1.12 20.38 -23.68
CA GLY A 122 1.98 20.66 -24.83
C GLY A 122 1.49 21.82 -25.66
N GLY A 123 2.16 22.07 -26.81
CA GLY A 123 1.78 23.08 -27.76
C GLY A 123 0.95 22.50 -28.92
N PRO A 124 0.49 23.38 -29.87
CA PRO A 124 -0.20 22.98 -31.08
C PRO A 124 0.63 22.00 -31.90
N LYS A 125 -0.04 21.10 -32.64
CA LYS A 125 0.62 20.14 -33.53
C LYS A 125 0.83 20.67 -34.96
N THR A 126 0.13 21.74 -35.31
CA THR A 126 0.13 22.39 -36.61
C THR A 126 0.33 23.89 -36.45
N HIS A 127 0.02 24.71 -37.48
CA HIS A 127 0.17 26.16 -37.48
C HIS A 127 1.60 26.66 -37.20
N GLY A 128 2.63 25.92 -37.66
CA GLY A 128 4.03 26.31 -37.50
C GLY A 128 4.62 26.20 -36.13
N SER A 129 3.91 25.57 -35.17
CA SER A 129 4.42 25.36 -33.81
C SER A 129 5.63 24.42 -33.79
N THR A 130 6.71 24.82 -33.11
CA THR A 130 7.90 23.99 -32.84
C THR A 130 7.92 23.43 -31.41
N SER A 131 6.94 23.79 -30.60
CA SER A 131 6.92 23.48 -29.16
C SER A 131 5.92 22.37 -28.76
N HIS A 132 5.84 21.31 -29.58
CA HIS A 132 4.84 20.23 -29.40
C HIS A 132 4.81 19.62 -28.03
N ARG A 133 5.99 19.27 -27.47
CA ARG A 133 6.13 18.53 -26.19
C ARG A 133 7.06 19.21 -25.18
N ARG A 134 7.47 20.45 -25.46
CA ARG A 134 8.41 21.21 -24.64
C ARG A 134 7.71 21.73 -23.39
N ILE A 135 8.50 21.97 -22.33
CA ILE A 135 8.04 22.46 -21.04
C ILE A 135 7.56 23.93 -21.11
N GLY A 136 8.11 24.73 -22.02
CA GLY A 136 7.90 26.18 -22.02
C GLY A 136 8.81 26.89 -21.01
N SER A 137 8.34 28.02 -20.48
CA SER A 137 9.09 28.79 -19.49
C SER A 137 9.20 28.04 -18.15
N ILE A 138 10.37 28.08 -17.56
CA ILE A 138 10.67 27.47 -16.25
C ILE A 138 10.85 28.51 -15.13
N GLY A 139 10.69 29.79 -15.41
CA GLY A 139 10.77 30.89 -14.47
C GLY A 139 11.25 32.19 -15.08
N SER A 140 11.37 33.22 -14.26
CA SER A 140 11.95 34.51 -14.61
C SER A 140 13.47 34.44 -14.72
N THR A 141 14.12 35.53 -15.21
CA THR A 141 15.57 35.59 -15.42
C THR A 141 16.36 35.85 -14.14
N THR A 142 16.73 37.10 -13.87
CA THR A 142 17.62 37.50 -12.77
C THR A 142 17.06 37.30 -11.36
N THR A 143 15.75 37.46 -11.20
CA THR A 143 15.08 37.25 -9.92
C THR A 143 14.05 36.14 -10.06
N PRO A 144 14.23 34.97 -9.43
CA PRO A 144 15.18 34.60 -8.36
C PRO A 144 16.53 34.06 -8.86
N GLY A 145 16.87 34.12 -10.16
CA GLY A 145 18.10 33.57 -10.73
C GLY A 145 18.23 32.04 -10.69
N ARG A 146 17.13 31.35 -10.42
CA ARG A 146 17.06 29.88 -10.31
C ARG A 146 15.67 29.36 -10.60
N VAL A 147 15.56 28.07 -10.90
CA VAL A 147 14.27 27.37 -10.94
C VAL A 147 13.83 27.02 -9.53
N TRP A 148 12.59 27.33 -9.18
CA TRP A 148 12.03 27.03 -7.86
C TRP A 148 11.98 25.53 -7.59
N LYS A 149 12.18 25.15 -6.29
CA LYS A 149 11.97 23.77 -5.84
C LYS A 149 10.53 23.36 -6.09
N GLY A 150 10.34 22.09 -6.50
CA GLY A 150 9.00 21.55 -6.75
C GLY A 150 8.45 21.86 -8.15
N HIS A 151 9.21 22.57 -9.02
CA HIS A 151 8.80 22.79 -10.41
C HIS A 151 8.64 21.47 -11.14
N HIS A 152 7.59 21.38 -11.98
CA HIS A 152 7.20 20.15 -12.67
C HIS A 152 8.15 19.85 -13.86
N LEU A 153 9.27 19.23 -13.58
CA LEU A 153 10.29 18.86 -14.58
C LEU A 153 10.27 17.35 -14.87
N PRO A 154 10.84 16.90 -16.02
CA PRO A 154 11.12 15.49 -16.25
C PRO A 154 11.92 14.87 -15.12
N GLY A 155 11.77 13.57 -14.91
CA GLY A 155 12.52 12.87 -13.87
C GLY A 155 11.97 11.47 -13.60
N HIS A 156 12.49 10.84 -12.57
CA HIS A 156 12.07 9.51 -12.14
C HIS A 156 10.58 9.50 -11.79
N MET A 157 9.87 8.47 -12.26
CA MET A 157 8.44 8.25 -11.98
C MET A 157 8.21 6.82 -11.51
N GLY A 158 7.36 6.67 -10.51
CA GLY A 158 7.06 5.37 -9.91
C GLY A 158 8.17 4.85 -9.00
N ASN A 159 8.08 3.58 -8.58
CA ASN A 159 8.92 2.95 -7.56
C ASN A 159 8.99 3.74 -6.25
N GLU A 160 7.88 4.35 -5.89
CA GLU A 160 7.69 5.16 -4.68
C GLU A 160 6.57 4.57 -3.83
N LYS A 161 6.59 4.84 -2.53
CA LYS A 161 5.54 4.39 -1.61
C LYS A 161 4.28 5.22 -1.86
N VAL A 162 3.21 4.52 -2.27
CA VAL A 162 1.88 5.09 -2.50
C VAL A 162 0.88 4.42 -1.59
N THR A 163 -0.07 5.21 -1.07
CA THR A 163 -1.17 4.70 -0.24
C THR A 163 -2.50 5.03 -0.91
N ILE A 164 -3.32 4.00 -1.14
CA ILE A 164 -4.71 4.16 -1.55
C ILE A 164 -5.58 4.01 -0.32
N GLN A 165 -6.37 5.03 -0.04
CA GLN A 165 -7.19 5.14 1.16
C GLN A 165 -8.62 4.68 0.93
N ASN A 166 -9.26 4.18 2.00
CA ASN A 166 -10.69 3.88 2.05
C ASN A 166 -11.17 2.83 1.04
N LEU A 167 -10.40 1.78 0.80
CA LEU A 167 -10.85 0.63 0.01
C LEU A 167 -11.80 -0.22 0.85
N LYS A 168 -12.96 -0.60 0.27
CA LYS A 168 -13.96 -1.45 0.94
C LYS A 168 -13.52 -2.91 0.87
N VAL A 169 -13.56 -3.60 1.99
CA VAL A 169 -13.37 -5.07 2.05
C VAL A 169 -14.66 -5.72 1.59
N ILE A 170 -14.57 -6.54 0.54
CA ILE A 170 -15.71 -7.27 0.00
C ILE A 170 -15.79 -8.67 0.61
N ARG A 171 -14.65 -9.33 0.76
CA ARG A 171 -14.57 -10.66 1.36
C ARG A 171 -13.23 -10.84 2.08
N ALA A 172 -13.27 -11.47 3.23
CA ALA A 172 -12.10 -11.96 3.95
C ALA A 172 -12.23 -13.47 4.12
N ASP A 173 -11.24 -14.22 3.64
CA ASP A 173 -11.19 -15.67 3.72
C ASP A 173 -10.05 -16.06 4.67
N ALA A 174 -10.41 -16.48 5.88
CA ALA A 174 -9.46 -16.81 6.93
C ALA A 174 -8.68 -18.10 6.64
N GLU A 175 -9.30 -19.09 5.97
CA GLU A 175 -8.66 -20.37 5.69
C GLU A 175 -7.53 -20.20 4.66
N LYS A 176 -7.78 -19.42 3.62
CA LYS A 176 -6.84 -19.16 2.53
C LYS A 176 -5.96 -17.93 2.77
N ASN A 177 -6.22 -17.17 3.84
CA ASN A 177 -5.59 -15.88 4.12
C ASN A 177 -5.69 -14.90 2.94
N ILE A 178 -6.87 -14.85 2.28
CA ILE A 178 -7.14 -13.98 1.13
C ILE A 178 -8.08 -12.85 1.55
N LEU A 179 -7.68 -11.63 1.22
CA LEU A 179 -8.49 -10.43 1.38
C LEU A 179 -8.86 -9.88 0.00
N LEU A 180 -10.16 -9.74 -0.28
CA LEU A 180 -10.67 -9.09 -1.49
C LEU A 180 -11.08 -7.66 -1.17
N VAL A 181 -10.42 -6.69 -1.82
CA VAL A 181 -10.72 -5.26 -1.66
C VAL A 181 -11.25 -4.68 -2.97
N LYS A 182 -12.27 -3.82 -2.88
CA LYS A 182 -12.89 -3.15 -4.04
C LYS A 182 -11.90 -2.15 -4.64
N GLY A 183 -11.58 -2.32 -5.93
CA GLY A 183 -10.72 -1.42 -6.68
C GLY A 183 -9.27 -1.88 -6.79
N ALA A 184 -8.40 -0.98 -7.25
CA ALA A 184 -6.99 -1.26 -7.49
C ALA A 184 -6.14 -0.98 -6.25
N VAL A 185 -5.02 -1.70 -6.11
CA VAL A 185 -3.99 -1.46 -5.11
C VAL A 185 -2.65 -1.17 -5.77
N PRO A 186 -1.72 -0.44 -5.12
CA PRO A 186 -0.46 -0.07 -5.71
C PRO A 186 0.45 -1.27 -5.97
N GLY A 187 1.35 -1.14 -6.91
CA GLY A 187 2.40 -2.11 -7.20
C GLY A 187 2.03 -3.20 -8.21
N PRO A 188 3.04 -3.97 -8.64
CA PRO A 188 2.88 -5.10 -9.56
C PRO A 188 2.27 -6.32 -8.87
N LYS A 189 1.95 -7.35 -9.66
CA LYS A 189 1.66 -8.69 -9.16
C LYS A 189 2.84 -9.19 -8.31
N ASN A 190 2.56 -9.87 -7.22
CA ASN A 190 3.53 -10.30 -6.20
C ASN A 190 4.23 -9.16 -5.43
N GLY A 191 3.80 -7.89 -5.59
CA GLY A 191 4.29 -6.77 -4.78
C GLY A 191 3.82 -6.86 -3.34
N TYR A 192 4.69 -6.46 -2.40
CA TYR A 192 4.36 -6.42 -0.98
C TYR A 192 3.49 -5.21 -0.65
N LEU A 193 2.53 -5.42 0.23
CA LEU A 193 1.56 -4.44 0.66
C LEU A 193 1.51 -4.35 2.19
N ILE A 194 1.22 -3.17 2.68
CA ILE A 194 0.88 -2.91 4.07
C ILE A 194 -0.60 -2.52 4.08
N ILE A 195 -1.41 -3.30 4.78
CA ILE A 195 -2.85 -3.10 4.88
C ILE A 195 -3.15 -2.62 6.29
N THR A 196 -3.77 -1.47 6.43
CA THR A 196 -4.15 -0.91 7.72
C THR A 196 -5.62 -0.52 7.71
N GLN A 197 -6.25 -0.52 8.88
CA GLN A 197 -7.61 -0.03 9.01
C GLN A 197 -7.68 1.45 8.60
N ALA A 198 -8.69 1.84 7.81
CA ALA A 198 -8.82 3.17 7.26
C ALA A 198 -9.01 4.23 8.36
N LYS A 199 -8.14 5.24 8.38
CA LYS A 199 -8.18 6.31 9.38
C LYS A 199 -9.46 7.14 9.30
N LYS A 200 -9.83 7.59 8.10
CA LYS A 200 -10.91 8.56 7.91
C LYS A 200 -12.30 7.98 8.09
N LYS A 201 -12.56 6.79 7.52
CA LYS A 201 -13.90 6.17 7.58
C LYS A 201 -14.16 5.43 8.88
N THR A 202 -13.14 4.85 9.51
CA THR A 202 -13.29 4.19 10.81
C THR A 202 -13.77 5.17 11.89
N ILE A 203 -13.24 6.39 11.90
CA ILE A 203 -13.68 7.43 12.85
C ILE A 203 -15.17 7.75 12.67
N LYS A 204 -15.64 7.90 11.41
CA LYS A 204 -17.07 8.16 11.11
C LYS A 204 -17.97 6.99 11.51
N ILE A 205 -17.57 5.76 11.23
CA ILE A 205 -18.34 4.55 11.58
C ILE A 205 -18.40 4.37 13.09
N MET A 206 -17.31 4.57 13.81
CA MET A 206 -17.29 4.51 15.28
C MET A 206 -18.15 5.61 15.91
N ALA A 207 -18.14 6.83 15.37
CA ALA A 207 -19.00 7.91 15.81
C ALA A 207 -20.49 7.59 15.57
N ALA A 208 -20.84 7.07 14.39
CA ALA A 208 -22.19 6.64 14.07
C ALA A 208 -22.68 5.48 14.96
N ARG A 209 -21.83 4.48 15.21
CA ARG A 209 -22.12 3.37 16.13
C ARG A 209 -22.30 3.82 17.58
N LYS A 210 -21.57 4.84 18.03
CA LYS A 210 -21.77 5.45 19.36
C LYS A 210 -23.07 6.24 19.44
N ALA A 211 -23.45 6.95 18.38
CA ALA A 211 -24.71 7.70 18.31
C ALA A 211 -25.93 6.76 18.27
N ALA A 212 -25.84 5.62 17.59
CA ALA A 212 -26.91 4.62 17.51
C ALA A 212 -27.08 3.78 18.80
N LYS A 213 -26.14 3.85 19.75
CA LYS A 213 -26.21 3.18 21.06
C LYS A 213 -26.69 4.11 22.19
N LYS A 214 -26.90 5.37 21.91
CA LYS A 214 -27.56 6.35 22.77
C LYS A 214 -29.03 6.47 22.40
#